data_9bc3ee221555d82741d1d38327b2a18d
#
_entry.id   9bc3ee221555d82741d1d38327b2a18d
#
_cell.length_a   1.000
_cell.length_b   1.000
_cell.length_c   1.000
_cell.angle_alpha   90.00
_cell.angle_beta   90.00
_cell.angle_gamma   90.00
#
_symmetry.space_group_name_H-M   'P 1'
#
loop_
_entity.id
_entity.type
_entity.pdbx_description
1 polymer ?
#
loop_
_entity_poly.entity_id
_entity_poly.type
_entity_poly.pdbx_seq_one_letter_code
_entity_poly.pdbx_strand_id
1 'polypeptide(L)'
;MFLTDRQIDNLITTHPNALQPYDRSKLGAISYDLQIECINICDDSNERGKRVENHILKPGETVFISCTENIWLPNDYMGIIVQRNSRIRRGLYVDSPVYHPGHHTKIFLRVANVSKDHIRLKKGDSIASIMFNKLDEEVEHPYEGVFSDEFDFSGIAKYPSSELPDVIELQEKVESVEEVEKRIYNNVVIVMTIFIGIFSLINLNVGFFCNLTLKDMLTFNLIFLGGIGVLVSFVGLITGKLIPRKSGETNQFKWLLKEPLFWIF
;
A
#
# COMPACT_ATOMS: atom_id res chain seq x y z
N MET A 1 -15.67 -5.19 36.84
CA MET A 1 -16.69 -6.19 36.40
C MET A 1 -17.24 -5.75 35.03
N PHE A 2 -17.36 -6.66 34.05
CA PHE A 2 -17.97 -6.33 32.75
C PHE A 2 -19.45 -5.98 32.91
N LEU A 3 -19.90 -4.96 32.20
CA LEU A 3 -21.26 -4.45 32.27
C LEU A 3 -22.21 -5.32 31.42
N THR A 4 -23.40 -5.55 31.97
CA THR A 4 -24.54 -6.10 31.23
C THR A 4 -25.21 -4.99 30.39
N ASP A 5 -26.13 -5.37 29.52
CA ASP A 5 -26.95 -4.46 28.69
C ASP A 5 -27.61 -3.35 29.52
N ARG A 6 -28.26 -3.71 30.64
CA ARG A 6 -28.89 -2.72 31.55
C ARG A 6 -27.88 -1.78 32.17
N GLN A 7 -26.70 -2.29 32.53
CA GLN A 7 -25.63 -1.47 33.13
C GLN A 7 -24.99 -0.53 32.11
N ILE A 8 -24.85 -0.97 30.82
CA ILE A 8 -24.41 -0.11 29.74
C ILE A 8 -25.44 1.00 29.47
N ASP A 9 -26.73 0.66 29.40
CA ASP A 9 -27.83 1.62 29.28
C ASP A 9 -27.79 2.66 30.44
N ASN A 10 -27.55 2.21 31.66
CA ASN A 10 -27.43 3.08 32.81
C ASN A 10 -26.18 3.96 32.75
N LEU A 11 -25.05 3.42 32.35
CA LEU A 11 -23.81 4.19 32.11
C LEU A 11 -24.07 5.35 31.14
N ILE A 12 -24.68 5.07 29.97
CA ILE A 12 -24.97 6.09 29.00
C ILE A 12 -26.03 7.10 29.47
N THR A 13 -26.99 6.66 30.25
CA THR A 13 -27.99 7.57 30.85
C THR A 13 -27.36 8.52 31.88
N THR A 14 -26.41 8.02 32.68
CA THR A 14 -25.73 8.81 33.73
C THR A 14 -24.61 9.68 33.14
N HIS A 15 -23.91 9.16 32.11
CA HIS A 15 -22.82 9.81 31.41
C HIS A 15 -23.09 9.78 29.88
N PRO A 16 -23.92 10.71 29.35
CA PRO A 16 -24.33 10.68 27.94
C PRO A 16 -23.19 10.76 26.95
N ASN A 17 -22.05 11.28 27.36
CA ASN A 17 -20.85 11.38 26.53
C ASN A 17 -19.99 10.10 26.53
N ALA A 18 -20.28 9.12 27.43
CA ALA A 18 -19.47 7.91 27.55
C ALA A 18 -19.42 7.12 26.23
N LEU A 19 -20.47 7.19 25.40
CA LEU A 19 -20.51 6.66 24.03
C LEU A 19 -21.50 7.47 23.19
N GLN A 20 -21.03 8.11 22.10
CA GLN A 20 -21.87 8.92 21.20
C GLN A 20 -21.52 8.68 19.73
N PRO A 21 -22.52 8.62 18.81
CA PRO A 21 -23.94 8.50 19.10
C PRO A 21 -24.31 7.13 19.67
N TYR A 22 -25.29 7.11 20.58
CA TYR A 22 -25.81 5.87 21.16
C TYR A 22 -27.13 5.47 20.49
N ASP A 23 -27.20 4.22 20.05
CA ASP A 23 -28.39 3.59 19.48
C ASP A 23 -28.67 2.26 20.19
N ARG A 24 -29.74 2.21 20.97
CA ARG A 24 -30.09 1.03 21.75
C ARG A 24 -30.28 -0.24 20.94
N SER A 25 -30.59 -0.13 19.65
CA SER A 25 -30.73 -1.29 18.76
C SER A 25 -29.44 -2.06 18.52
N LYS A 26 -28.28 -1.41 18.78
CA LYS A 26 -26.94 -1.96 18.63
C LYS A 26 -26.40 -2.56 19.94
N LEU A 27 -27.18 -2.47 21.01
CA LEU A 27 -26.79 -2.99 22.31
C LEU A 27 -27.01 -4.51 22.35
N GLY A 28 -25.94 -5.26 22.60
CA GLY A 28 -25.95 -6.69 22.88
C GLY A 28 -25.96 -6.95 24.38
N ALA A 29 -25.92 -8.22 24.79
CA ALA A 29 -26.04 -8.62 26.20
C ALA A 29 -24.94 -8.01 27.13
N ILE A 30 -23.71 -7.83 26.58
CA ILE A 30 -22.54 -7.32 27.34
C ILE A 30 -21.67 -6.39 26.51
N SER A 31 -22.14 -5.98 25.32
CA SER A 31 -21.33 -5.18 24.39
C SER A 31 -22.21 -4.31 23.50
N TYR A 32 -21.63 -3.27 22.92
CA TYR A 32 -22.27 -2.39 21.95
C TYR A 32 -21.54 -2.48 20.60
N ASP A 33 -22.30 -2.58 19.51
CA ASP A 33 -21.76 -2.73 18.16
C ASP A 33 -21.31 -1.40 17.55
N LEU A 34 -20.05 -1.34 17.15
CA LEU A 34 -19.40 -0.19 16.51
C LEU A 34 -19.57 -0.22 15.02
N GLN A 35 -19.85 0.94 14.41
CA GLN A 35 -20.10 1.07 12.99
C GLN A 35 -19.00 1.84 12.26
N ILE A 36 -18.77 1.44 11.00
CA ILE A 36 -17.86 2.13 10.09
C ILE A 36 -18.47 3.49 9.72
N GLU A 37 -17.79 4.59 10.00
CA GLU A 37 -18.08 5.90 9.42
C GLU A 37 -17.33 6.08 8.11
N CYS A 38 -16.02 5.86 8.14
CA CYS A 38 -15.18 5.90 6.95
C CYS A 38 -13.98 4.95 7.08
N ILE A 39 -13.37 4.66 5.94
CA ILE A 39 -12.21 3.79 5.78
C ILE A 39 -11.05 4.67 5.33
N ASN A 40 -9.94 4.65 6.08
CA ASN A 40 -8.72 5.38 5.78
C ASN A 40 -7.73 4.39 5.15
N ILE A 41 -7.43 4.58 3.87
CA ILE A 41 -6.47 3.78 3.09
C ILE A 41 -5.15 4.53 3.15
N CYS A 42 -4.23 4.05 3.98
CA CYS A 42 -2.91 4.64 4.14
C CYS A 42 -1.91 3.92 3.25
N ASP A 43 -1.00 4.66 2.65
CA ASP A 43 0.17 4.17 1.94
C ASP A 43 1.38 5.04 2.29
N ASP A 44 2.58 4.65 1.85
CA ASP A 44 3.83 5.36 2.14
C ASP A 44 3.84 6.81 1.65
N SER A 45 2.99 7.14 0.68
CA SER A 45 2.86 8.49 0.11
C SER A 45 1.79 9.34 0.82
N ASN A 46 0.86 8.69 1.55
CA ASN A 46 -0.25 9.35 2.22
C ASN A 46 -0.55 8.73 3.60
N GLU A 47 0.17 9.20 4.62
CA GLU A 47 0.08 8.71 6.00
C GLU A 47 -1.29 8.92 6.64
N ARG A 48 -1.97 10.05 6.33
CA ARG A 48 -3.33 10.34 6.81
C ARG A 48 -4.39 9.51 6.12
N GLY A 49 -4.02 8.86 5.00
CA GLY A 49 -4.88 7.99 4.24
C GLY A 49 -5.92 8.73 3.39
N LYS A 50 -6.35 8.05 2.35
CA LYS A 50 -7.52 8.45 1.56
C LYS A 50 -8.78 7.98 2.25
N ARG A 51 -9.67 8.90 2.64
CA ARG A 51 -10.98 8.57 3.25
C ARG A 51 -11.98 8.15 2.19
N VAL A 52 -12.58 6.96 2.38
CA VAL A 52 -13.61 6.41 1.50
C VAL A 52 -14.75 5.80 2.32
N GLU A 53 -15.97 5.77 1.78
CA GLU A 53 -17.12 5.17 2.45
C GLU A 53 -17.29 3.67 2.15
N ASN A 54 -16.68 3.21 1.07
CA ASN A 54 -16.72 1.82 0.62
C ASN A 54 -15.35 1.41 0.10
N HIS A 55 -14.90 0.20 0.46
CA HIS A 55 -13.64 -0.35 -0.02
C HIS A 55 -13.71 -1.86 -0.17
N ILE A 56 -13.01 -2.39 -1.16
CA ILE A 56 -12.82 -3.83 -1.35
C ILE A 56 -11.41 -4.16 -0.85
N LEU A 57 -11.34 -4.70 0.34
CA LEU A 57 -10.10 -5.08 1.02
C LEU A 57 -9.53 -6.34 0.40
N LYS A 58 -8.36 -6.24 -0.21
CA LYS A 58 -7.66 -7.37 -0.85
C LYS A 58 -7.06 -8.30 0.21
N PRO A 59 -6.75 -9.56 -0.14
CA PRO A 59 -5.96 -10.44 0.73
C PRO A 59 -4.65 -9.79 1.17
N GLY A 60 -4.36 -9.79 2.47
CA GLY A 60 -3.18 -9.17 3.06
C GLY A 60 -3.23 -7.65 3.23
N GLU A 61 -4.24 -6.98 2.68
CA GLU A 61 -4.39 -5.52 2.79
C GLU A 61 -4.85 -5.12 4.20
N THR A 62 -4.31 -3.99 4.67
CA THR A 62 -4.65 -3.38 5.96
C THR A 62 -5.16 -1.97 5.74
N VAL A 63 -6.22 -1.61 6.45
CA VAL A 63 -6.81 -0.25 6.45
C VAL A 63 -7.13 0.19 7.87
N PHE A 64 -7.33 1.48 8.07
CA PHE A 64 -7.82 2.03 9.32
C PHE A 64 -9.29 2.43 9.19
N ILE A 65 -10.09 2.09 10.18
CA ILE A 65 -11.51 2.41 10.25
C ILE A 65 -11.70 3.51 11.29
N SER A 66 -12.33 4.61 10.87
CA SER A 66 -12.91 5.56 11.81
C SER A 66 -14.34 5.10 12.11
N CYS A 67 -14.63 4.80 13.36
CA CYS A 67 -15.98 4.44 13.76
C CYS A 67 -16.88 5.67 13.85
N THR A 68 -18.18 5.47 13.76
CA THR A 68 -19.17 6.54 13.96
C THR A 68 -19.14 7.04 15.40
N GLU A 69 -18.82 6.13 16.33
CA GLU A 69 -18.89 6.34 17.75
C GLU A 69 -17.62 7.04 18.29
N ASN A 70 -17.85 8.01 19.18
CA ASN A 70 -16.86 8.65 20.04
C ASN A 70 -17.06 8.16 21.48
N ILE A 71 -16.01 8.19 22.26
CA ILE A 71 -16.05 7.85 23.69
C ILE A 71 -15.50 9.00 24.53
N TRP A 72 -16.07 9.13 25.75
CA TRP A 72 -15.51 9.90 26.86
C TRP A 72 -15.75 9.12 28.13
N LEU A 73 -14.80 8.28 28.50
CA LEU A 73 -14.94 7.35 29.60
C LEU A 73 -14.78 8.06 30.95
N PRO A 74 -15.71 7.84 31.92
CA PRO A 74 -15.49 8.26 33.29
C PRO A 74 -14.25 7.59 33.91
N ASN A 75 -13.74 8.17 35.00
CA ASN A 75 -12.50 7.73 35.65
C ASN A 75 -12.56 6.36 36.32
N ASP A 76 -13.75 5.79 36.48
CA ASP A 76 -13.99 4.46 37.00
C ASP A 76 -14.43 3.43 35.95
N TYR A 77 -14.34 3.78 34.63
CA TYR A 77 -14.68 2.90 33.51
C TYR A 77 -13.57 2.76 32.52
N MET A 78 -13.41 1.57 31.95
CA MET A 78 -12.55 1.28 30.83
C MET A 78 -13.33 0.61 29.70
N GLY A 79 -12.90 0.79 28.46
CA GLY A 79 -13.47 0.18 27.26
C GLY A 79 -12.52 -0.81 26.62
N ILE A 80 -13.03 -1.99 26.26
CA ILE A 80 -12.28 -3.02 25.53
C ILE A 80 -13.03 -3.33 24.24
N ILE A 81 -12.35 -3.18 23.11
CA ILE A 81 -12.94 -3.55 21.83
C ILE A 81 -12.66 -5.01 21.53
N VAL A 82 -13.69 -5.70 21.11
CA VAL A 82 -13.65 -7.13 20.77
C VAL A 82 -14.11 -7.35 19.35
N GLN A 83 -13.52 -8.36 18.71
CA GLN A 83 -13.86 -8.74 17.36
C GLN A 83 -15.22 -9.44 17.32
N ARG A 84 -16.02 -9.14 16.31
CA ARG A 84 -17.27 -9.85 16.05
C ARG A 84 -17.00 -11.20 15.38
N ASN A 85 -17.58 -12.27 15.89
CA ASN A 85 -17.43 -13.63 15.36
C ASN A 85 -17.77 -13.71 13.85
N SER A 86 -18.79 -12.96 13.40
CA SER A 86 -19.14 -12.89 11.96
C SER A 86 -18.04 -12.29 11.10
N ARG A 87 -17.23 -11.39 11.65
CA ARG A 87 -16.10 -10.77 10.95
C ARG A 87 -14.86 -11.67 10.96
N ILE A 88 -14.59 -12.31 12.11
CA ILE A 88 -13.51 -13.32 12.23
C ILE A 88 -13.73 -14.44 11.21
N ARG A 89 -14.95 -14.98 11.11
CA ARG A 89 -15.28 -16.07 10.16
C ARG A 89 -15.15 -15.68 8.69
N ARG A 90 -15.15 -14.39 8.37
CA ARG A 90 -14.89 -13.87 7.03
C ARG A 90 -13.41 -13.60 6.77
N GLY A 91 -12.54 -13.82 7.77
CA GLY A 91 -11.11 -13.56 7.68
C GLY A 91 -10.73 -12.11 7.89
N LEU A 92 -11.56 -11.33 8.60
CA LEU A 92 -11.15 -10.01 9.07
C LEU A 92 -10.49 -10.13 10.43
N TYR A 93 -9.32 -9.53 10.55
CA TYR A 93 -8.65 -9.29 11.83
C TYR A 93 -8.83 -7.81 12.18
N VAL A 94 -9.41 -7.55 13.36
CA VAL A 94 -9.61 -6.20 13.89
C VAL A 94 -8.72 -6.02 15.10
N ASP A 95 -7.83 -5.07 15.02
CA ASP A 95 -6.90 -4.70 16.08
C ASP A 95 -7.28 -3.33 16.64
N SER A 96 -7.31 -3.22 17.95
CA SER A 96 -7.76 -2.02 18.63
C SER A 96 -7.09 -1.87 19.99
N PRO A 97 -6.90 -0.62 20.45
CA PRO A 97 -6.37 -0.37 21.78
C PRO A 97 -7.42 -0.70 22.88
N VAL A 98 -6.94 -0.78 24.09
CA VAL A 98 -7.78 -0.64 25.30
C VAL A 98 -8.00 0.85 25.53
N TYR A 99 -9.24 1.24 25.77
CA TYR A 99 -9.58 2.62 26.14
C TYR A 99 -9.58 2.75 27.65
N HIS A 100 -8.63 3.51 28.16
CA HIS A 100 -8.41 3.73 29.58
C HIS A 100 -9.44 4.69 30.17
N PRO A 101 -9.63 4.71 31.50
CA PRO A 101 -10.44 5.72 32.20
C PRO A 101 -9.98 7.15 31.84
N GLY A 102 -10.91 8.05 31.64
CA GLY A 102 -10.66 9.43 31.23
C GLY A 102 -10.42 9.62 29.73
N HIS A 103 -10.29 8.55 28.95
CA HIS A 103 -10.00 8.65 27.51
C HIS A 103 -11.18 9.30 26.76
N HIS A 104 -10.88 10.39 26.07
CA HIS A 104 -11.81 11.14 25.23
C HIS A 104 -11.30 11.13 23.79
N THR A 105 -11.97 10.42 22.89
CA THR A 105 -11.52 10.25 21.50
C THR A 105 -12.61 9.65 20.61
N LYS A 106 -12.40 9.74 19.29
CA LYS A 106 -13.09 8.90 18.32
C LYS A 106 -12.49 7.50 18.31
N ILE A 107 -13.30 6.49 18.04
CA ILE A 107 -12.81 5.10 17.97
C ILE A 107 -12.17 4.86 16.61
N PHE A 108 -10.89 4.49 16.63
CA PHE A 108 -10.12 4.08 15.44
C PHE A 108 -9.70 2.63 15.57
N LEU A 109 -9.83 1.86 14.48
CA LEU A 109 -9.53 0.44 14.44
C LEU A 109 -8.62 0.13 13.26
N ARG A 110 -7.61 -0.69 13.46
CA ARG A 110 -6.85 -1.28 12.35
C ARG A 110 -7.53 -2.57 11.92
N VAL A 111 -7.80 -2.72 10.62
CA VAL A 111 -8.49 -3.88 10.05
C VAL A 111 -7.66 -4.47 8.94
N ALA A 112 -7.34 -5.75 9.05
CA ALA A 112 -6.60 -6.51 8.05
C ALA A 112 -7.43 -7.66 7.49
N ASN A 113 -7.29 -7.93 6.20
CA ASN A 113 -7.85 -9.11 5.56
C ASN A 113 -6.83 -10.25 5.60
N VAL A 114 -7.03 -11.21 6.50
CA VAL A 114 -6.18 -12.41 6.62
C VAL A 114 -6.73 -13.62 5.83
N SER A 115 -7.80 -13.42 5.04
CA SER A 115 -8.36 -14.44 4.16
C SER A 115 -7.70 -14.44 2.78
N LYS A 116 -8.10 -15.40 1.94
CA LYS A 116 -7.69 -15.45 0.52
C LYS A 116 -8.66 -14.72 -0.41
N ASP A 117 -9.80 -14.26 0.11
CA ASP A 117 -10.86 -13.65 -0.67
C ASP A 117 -10.90 -12.13 -0.48
N HIS A 118 -11.49 -11.44 -1.45
CA HIS A 118 -11.77 -10.01 -1.34
C HIS A 118 -12.94 -9.76 -0.39
N ILE A 119 -12.79 -8.84 0.55
CA ILE A 119 -13.81 -8.52 1.54
C ILE A 119 -14.30 -7.10 1.35
N ARG A 120 -15.60 -6.91 1.14
CA ARG A 120 -16.18 -5.58 1.05
C ARG A 120 -16.46 -5.02 2.44
N LEU A 121 -15.97 -3.81 2.68
CA LEU A 121 -16.29 -2.96 3.81
C LEU A 121 -17.12 -1.77 3.33
N LYS A 122 -18.14 -1.40 4.09
CA LYS A 122 -19.06 -0.30 3.75
C LYS A 122 -19.39 0.52 5.00
N LYS A 123 -19.55 1.83 4.84
CA LYS A 123 -20.11 2.72 5.85
C LYS A 123 -21.42 2.19 6.40
N GLY A 124 -21.57 2.23 7.72
CA GLY A 124 -22.72 1.69 8.46
C GLY A 124 -22.61 0.19 8.77
N ASP A 125 -21.64 -0.54 8.24
CA ASP A 125 -21.38 -1.93 8.64
C ASP A 125 -20.89 -1.99 10.07
N SER A 126 -21.42 -2.94 10.89
CA SER A 126 -20.86 -3.23 12.20
C SER A 126 -19.53 -3.97 12.04
N ILE A 127 -18.44 -3.43 12.58
CA ILE A 127 -17.08 -3.95 12.42
C ILE A 127 -16.56 -4.68 13.65
N ALA A 128 -16.79 -4.12 14.83
CA ALA A 128 -16.35 -4.61 16.13
C ALA A 128 -17.42 -4.34 17.16
N SER A 129 -17.18 -4.72 18.41
CA SER A 129 -18.06 -4.36 19.54
C SER A 129 -17.22 -3.86 20.70
N ILE A 130 -17.71 -2.87 21.45
CA ILE A 130 -17.07 -2.39 22.66
C ILE A 130 -17.74 -3.00 23.89
N MET A 131 -16.94 -3.48 24.82
CA MET A 131 -17.34 -3.94 26.16
C MET A 131 -16.82 -2.94 27.18
N PHE A 132 -17.64 -2.62 28.18
CA PHE A 132 -17.25 -1.73 29.27
C PHE A 132 -16.98 -2.53 30.54
N ASN A 133 -15.95 -2.13 31.25
CA ASN A 133 -15.64 -2.68 32.56
C ASN A 133 -15.62 -1.55 33.61
N LYS A 134 -16.41 -1.70 34.67
CA LYS A 134 -16.37 -0.79 35.79
C LYS A 134 -15.27 -1.20 36.76
N LEU A 135 -14.43 -0.26 37.16
CA LEU A 135 -13.41 -0.40 38.16
C LEU A 135 -14.05 -0.23 39.60
N ASP A 136 -13.41 -0.77 40.60
CA ASP A 136 -13.89 -0.69 41.96
C ASP A 136 -13.72 0.72 42.56
N GLU A 137 -12.75 1.48 42.05
CA GLU A 137 -12.45 2.86 42.43
C GLU A 137 -12.02 3.69 41.20
N GLU A 138 -12.10 5.02 41.30
CA GLU A 138 -11.58 5.91 40.28
C GLU A 138 -10.04 5.85 40.21
N VAL A 139 -9.49 5.97 39.03
CA VAL A 139 -8.03 6.02 38.85
C VAL A 139 -7.46 7.36 39.27
N GLU A 140 -6.30 7.35 39.92
CA GLU A 140 -5.60 8.58 40.31
C GLU A 140 -5.07 9.37 39.10
N HIS A 141 -4.70 8.66 38.01
CA HIS A 141 -4.14 9.23 36.78
C HIS A 141 -4.99 8.82 35.58
N PRO A 142 -6.00 9.62 35.19
CA PRO A 142 -6.76 9.41 33.96
C PRO A 142 -5.84 9.49 32.72
N TYR A 143 -6.30 8.93 31.61
CA TYR A 143 -5.53 8.92 30.39
C TYR A 143 -5.36 10.33 29.79
N GLU A 144 -4.09 10.77 29.66
CA GLU A 144 -3.66 12.05 29.06
C GLU A 144 -2.65 11.81 27.91
N GLY A 145 -2.74 10.67 27.23
CA GLY A 145 -1.81 10.30 26.17
C GLY A 145 -2.02 11.10 24.87
N VAL A 146 -1.11 10.89 23.91
CA VAL A 146 -1.07 11.59 22.61
C VAL A 146 -2.36 11.42 21.79
N PHE A 147 -3.12 10.33 22.01
CA PHE A 147 -4.37 10.05 21.32
C PHE A 147 -5.61 10.50 22.13
N SER A 148 -5.44 11.35 23.15
CA SER A 148 -6.56 12.06 23.79
C SER A 148 -7.02 13.16 22.83
N ASP A 149 -8.34 13.37 22.76
CA ASP A 149 -8.99 14.37 21.88
C ASP A 149 -8.75 14.15 20.36
N GLU A 150 -8.41 12.93 19.94
CA GLU A 150 -8.29 12.60 18.54
C GLU A 150 -9.68 12.31 17.93
N PHE A 151 -10.25 13.31 17.19
CA PHE A 151 -11.55 13.17 16.51
C PHE A 151 -11.42 12.96 15.02
N ASP A 152 -10.26 13.30 14.45
CA ASP A 152 -9.90 13.00 13.07
C ASP A 152 -8.67 12.10 13.06
N PHE A 153 -8.67 11.11 12.16
CA PHE A 153 -7.56 10.17 12.04
C PHE A 153 -6.26 10.92 11.72
N SER A 154 -5.32 10.91 12.65
CA SER A 154 -4.04 11.63 12.53
C SER A 154 -3.03 10.94 11.63
N GLY A 155 -3.28 9.68 11.27
CA GLY A 155 -2.43 8.89 10.41
C GLY A 155 -1.70 7.76 11.11
N ILE A 156 -0.82 7.09 10.37
CA ILE A 156 0.02 6.02 10.91
C ILE A 156 1.14 6.66 11.75
N ALA A 157 1.29 6.20 12.99
CA ALA A 157 2.43 6.59 13.80
C ALA A 157 3.71 6.01 13.19
N LYS A 158 4.67 6.89 12.83
CA LYS A 158 6.00 6.46 12.40
C LYS A 158 6.89 6.28 13.61
N TYR A 159 7.61 5.17 13.63
CA TYR A 159 8.75 5.07 14.52
C TYR A 159 9.82 6.07 14.07
N PRO A 160 10.48 6.79 14.99
CA PRO A 160 11.62 7.63 14.64
C PRO A 160 12.64 6.79 13.86
N SER A 161 13.18 7.33 12.78
CA SER A 161 14.18 6.65 11.94
C SER A 161 15.43 6.20 12.72
N SER A 162 15.66 6.80 13.90
CA SER A 162 16.70 6.40 14.86
C SER A 162 16.45 5.03 15.52
N GLU A 163 15.22 4.52 15.51
CA GLU A 163 14.87 3.22 16.13
C GLU A 163 14.93 2.04 15.16
N LEU A 164 14.92 2.30 13.85
CA LEU A 164 14.96 1.26 12.80
C LEU A 164 15.96 1.56 11.66
N PRO A 165 17.21 1.98 11.96
CA PRO A 165 18.18 2.32 10.91
C PRO A 165 18.46 1.11 9.99
N ASP A 166 18.52 -0.11 10.56
CA ASP A 166 18.85 -1.33 9.83
C ASP A 166 17.75 -1.77 8.85
N VAL A 167 16.48 -1.47 9.14
CA VAL A 167 15.35 -1.85 8.26
C VAL A 167 15.28 -0.93 7.05
N ILE A 168 15.52 0.38 7.24
CA ILE A 168 15.56 1.36 6.14
C ILE A 168 16.74 1.05 5.21
N GLU A 169 17.93 0.78 5.78
CA GLU A 169 19.11 0.40 5.00
C GLU A 169 18.91 -0.91 4.23
N LEU A 170 18.19 -1.89 4.82
CA LEU A 170 17.82 -3.14 4.14
C LEU A 170 16.84 -2.92 2.99
N GLN A 171 15.84 -2.06 3.15
CA GLN A 171 14.89 -1.72 2.08
C GLN A 171 15.59 -1.02 0.91
N GLU A 172 16.44 -0.02 1.18
CA GLU A 172 17.24 0.64 0.14
C GLU A 172 18.19 -0.33 -0.58
N LYS A 173 18.77 -1.30 0.14
CA LYS A 173 19.57 -2.36 -0.47
C LYS A 173 18.75 -3.28 -1.37
N VAL A 174 17.54 -3.67 -0.97
CA VAL A 174 16.66 -4.51 -1.79
C VAL A 174 16.26 -3.78 -3.07
N GLU A 175 15.84 -2.50 -3.00
CA GLU A 175 15.52 -1.69 -4.18
C GLU A 175 16.73 -1.54 -5.12
N SER A 176 17.92 -1.33 -4.55
CA SER A 176 19.16 -1.25 -5.34
C SER A 176 19.51 -2.56 -6.04
N VAL A 177 19.24 -3.71 -5.43
CA VAL A 177 19.44 -5.05 -6.02
C VAL A 177 18.48 -5.27 -7.19
N GLU A 178 17.20 -4.91 -7.06
CA GLU A 178 16.22 -5.01 -8.16
C GLU A 178 16.62 -4.14 -9.38
N GLU A 179 17.14 -2.92 -9.15
CA GLU A 179 17.66 -2.08 -10.22
C GLU A 179 18.90 -2.66 -10.90
N VAL A 180 19.79 -3.30 -10.13
CA VAL A 180 20.99 -3.96 -10.65
C VAL A 180 20.60 -5.18 -11.46
N GLU A 181 19.69 -6.02 -10.99
CA GLU A 181 19.16 -7.18 -11.72
C GLU A 181 18.57 -6.76 -13.07
N LYS A 182 17.72 -5.74 -13.10
CA LYS A 182 17.13 -5.21 -14.32
C LYS A 182 18.18 -4.66 -15.30
N ARG A 183 19.23 -4.03 -14.80
CA ARG A 183 20.38 -3.57 -15.61
C ARG A 183 21.18 -4.73 -16.19
N ILE A 184 21.45 -5.76 -15.38
CA ILE A 184 22.18 -6.96 -15.84
C ILE A 184 21.36 -7.64 -16.94
N TYR A 185 20.08 -7.89 -16.73
CA TYR A 185 19.21 -8.52 -17.72
C TYR A 185 19.21 -7.75 -19.05
N ASN A 186 19.05 -6.45 -19.02
CA ASN A 186 19.09 -5.60 -20.21
C ASN A 186 20.45 -5.67 -20.93
N ASN A 187 21.56 -5.70 -20.18
CA ASN A 187 22.89 -5.80 -20.76
C ASN A 187 23.11 -7.18 -21.41
N VAL A 188 22.65 -8.26 -20.78
CA VAL A 188 22.72 -9.62 -21.35
C VAL A 188 21.93 -9.71 -22.66
N VAL A 189 20.71 -9.15 -22.72
CA VAL A 189 19.91 -9.14 -23.95
C VAL A 189 20.61 -8.39 -25.08
N ILE A 190 21.22 -7.24 -24.79
CA ILE A 190 21.98 -6.47 -25.80
C ILE A 190 23.18 -7.27 -26.29
N VAL A 191 23.98 -7.84 -25.41
CA VAL A 191 25.15 -8.64 -25.76
C VAL A 191 24.75 -9.85 -26.60
N MET A 192 23.70 -10.59 -26.22
CA MET A 192 23.15 -11.71 -26.97
C MET A 192 22.70 -11.30 -28.38
N THR A 193 22.03 -10.14 -28.50
CA THR A 193 21.60 -9.61 -29.80
C THR A 193 22.79 -9.32 -30.70
N ILE A 194 23.87 -8.73 -30.16
CA ILE A 194 25.11 -8.47 -30.89
C ILE A 194 25.76 -9.79 -31.32
N PHE A 195 25.84 -10.79 -30.43
CA PHE A 195 26.40 -12.10 -30.76
C PHE A 195 25.63 -12.80 -31.89
N ILE A 196 24.29 -12.80 -31.84
CA ILE A 196 23.44 -13.37 -32.89
C ILE A 196 23.67 -12.64 -34.19
N GLY A 197 23.78 -11.31 -34.16
CA GLY A 197 24.09 -10.50 -35.35
C GLY A 197 25.44 -10.86 -35.98
N ILE A 198 26.51 -10.92 -35.19
CA ILE A 198 27.85 -11.28 -35.65
C ILE A 198 27.87 -12.71 -36.23
N PHE A 199 27.24 -13.67 -35.51
CA PHE A 199 27.17 -15.06 -35.96
C PHE A 199 26.41 -15.23 -37.29
N SER A 200 25.30 -14.51 -37.45
CA SER A 200 24.53 -14.47 -38.68
C SER A 200 25.34 -13.89 -39.82
N LEU A 201 26.14 -12.84 -39.59
CA LEU A 201 26.99 -12.20 -40.57
C LEU A 201 28.12 -13.15 -41.04
N ILE A 202 28.71 -13.91 -40.10
CA ILE A 202 29.72 -14.91 -40.42
C ILE A 202 29.12 -16.04 -41.27
N ASN A 203 27.96 -16.58 -40.90
CA ASN A 203 27.30 -17.67 -41.64
C ASN A 203 26.89 -17.27 -43.03
N LEU A 204 26.39 -16.06 -43.21
CA LEU A 204 26.05 -15.52 -44.54
C LEU A 204 27.29 -15.38 -45.41
N ASN A 205 28.39 -14.87 -44.89
CA ASN A 205 29.64 -14.74 -45.66
C ASN A 205 30.21 -16.11 -46.10
N VAL A 206 30.14 -17.13 -45.23
CA VAL A 206 30.57 -18.49 -45.58
C VAL A 206 29.70 -19.10 -46.68
N GLY A 207 28.37 -18.86 -46.66
CA GLY A 207 27.44 -19.37 -47.65
C GLY A 207 27.63 -18.72 -49.07
N PHE A 208 28.11 -17.47 -49.12
CA PHE A 208 28.28 -16.74 -50.37
C PHE A 208 29.64 -16.88 -51.06
N PHE A 209 30.62 -17.54 -50.41
CA PHE A 209 32.00 -17.64 -50.91
C PHE A 209 32.13 -18.31 -52.27
N CYS A 210 31.10 -18.97 -52.80
CA CYS A 210 31.17 -19.76 -54.01
C CYS A 210 30.75 -19.05 -55.31
N ASN A 211 30.00 -17.90 -55.29
CA ASN A 211 29.41 -17.36 -56.53
C ASN A 211 29.19 -15.83 -56.61
N LEU A 212 29.70 -15.00 -55.69
CA LEU A 212 29.47 -13.56 -55.73
C LEU A 212 30.74 -12.74 -55.96
N THR A 213 30.59 -11.56 -56.61
CA THR A 213 31.67 -10.61 -56.71
C THR A 213 31.97 -9.92 -55.40
N LEU A 214 33.22 -9.48 -55.20
CA LEU A 214 33.64 -8.77 -53.98
C LEU A 214 32.74 -7.55 -53.69
N LYS A 215 32.24 -6.90 -54.71
CA LYS A 215 31.36 -5.74 -54.62
C LYS A 215 29.98 -6.11 -54.07
N ASP A 216 29.40 -7.21 -54.50
CA ASP A 216 28.08 -7.69 -54.03
C ASP A 216 28.16 -8.13 -52.58
N MET A 217 29.25 -8.76 -52.18
CA MET A 217 29.52 -9.18 -50.82
C MET A 217 29.66 -7.99 -49.85
N LEU A 218 30.37 -6.94 -50.25
CA LEU A 218 30.48 -5.71 -49.47
C LEU A 218 29.14 -4.98 -49.32
N THR A 219 28.37 -4.88 -50.42
CA THR A 219 27.05 -4.22 -50.40
C THR A 219 26.08 -4.96 -49.47
N PHE A 220 26.07 -6.30 -49.54
CA PHE A 220 25.20 -7.11 -48.67
C PHE A 220 25.57 -6.98 -47.20
N ASN A 221 26.87 -7.02 -46.86
CA ASN A 221 27.33 -6.85 -45.48
C ASN A 221 27.00 -5.47 -44.93
N LEU A 222 27.03 -4.42 -45.74
CA LEU A 222 26.66 -3.06 -45.33
C LEU A 222 25.16 -2.93 -45.00
N ILE A 223 24.31 -3.51 -45.86
CA ILE A 223 22.84 -3.56 -45.66
C ILE A 223 22.51 -4.34 -44.37
N PHE A 224 23.18 -5.48 -44.17
CA PHE A 224 22.95 -6.31 -43.02
C PHE A 224 23.41 -5.64 -41.71
N LEU A 225 24.55 -4.96 -41.72
CA LEU A 225 25.05 -4.18 -40.58
C LEU A 225 24.10 -3.04 -40.23
N GLY A 226 23.55 -2.35 -41.25
CA GLY A 226 22.52 -1.34 -41.08
C GLY A 226 21.25 -1.91 -40.41
N GLY A 227 20.80 -3.09 -40.86
CA GLY A 227 19.65 -3.79 -40.24
C GLY A 227 19.85 -4.15 -38.77
N ILE A 228 21.07 -4.63 -38.43
CA ILE A 228 21.43 -4.89 -37.02
C ILE A 228 21.41 -3.59 -36.20
N GLY A 229 21.94 -2.50 -36.74
CA GLY A 229 21.93 -1.18 -36.07
C GLY A 229 20.52 -0.70 -35.79
N VAL A 230 19.58 -0.83 -36.72
CA VAL A 230 18.17 -0.51 -36.53
C VAL A 230 17.55 -1.38 -35.42
N LEU A 231 17.85 -2.69 -35.43
CA LEU A 231 17.31 -3.62 -34.45
C LEU A 231 17.83 -3.33 -33.03
N VAL A 232 19.13 -3.02 -32.89
CA VAL A 232 19.70 -2.59 -31.57
C VAL A 232 19.09 -1.28 -31.09
N SER A 233 18.89 -0.31 -32.01
CA SER A 233 18.22 0.96 -31.68
C SER A 233 16.78 0.74 -31.23
N PHE A 234 16.05 -0.15 -31.90
CA PHE A 234 14.67 -0.50 -31.52
C PHE A 234 14.60 -1.19 -30.16
N VAL A 235 15.50 -2.14 -29.87
CA VAL A 235 15.61 -2.75 -28.54
C VAL A 235 15.96 -1.70 -27.47
N GLY A 236 16.86 -0.78 -27.77
CA GLY A 236 17.21 0.34 -26.88
C GLY A 236 16.03 1.27 -26.58
N LEU A 237 15.16 1.49 -27.56
CA LEU A 237 13.89 2.23 -27.39
C LEU A 237 12.92 1.51 -26.46
N ILE A 238 12.72 0.21 -26.67
CA ILE A 238 11.81 -0.62 -25.85
C ILE A 238 12.31 -0.70 -24.39
N THR A 239 13.62 -0.85 -24.21
CA THR A 239 14.23 -0.94 -22.87
C THR A 239 14.33 0.41 -22.15
N GLY A 240 13.90 1.51 -22.77
CA GLY A 240 13.91 2.86 -22.21
C GLY A 240 15.31 3.48 -22.00
N LYS A 241 16.37 2.86 -22.54
CA LYS A 241 17.74 3.35 -22.42
C LYS A 241 18.08 4.50 -23.35
N LEU A 242 17.40 4.61 -24.48
CA LEU A 242 17.64 5.64 -25.50
C LEU A 242 16.80 6.91 -25.29
N ILE A 243 15.80 6.87 -24.42
CA ILE A 243 14.99 8.06 -24.12
C ILE A 243 15.07 8.33 -22.62
N PRO A 244 15.85 9.33 -22.15
CA PRO A 244 15.76 9.76 -20.76
C PRO A 244 14.36 10.36 -20.54
N ARG A 245 13.60 9.77 -19.63
CA ARG A 245 12.25 10.22 -19.27
C ARG A 245 12.36 11.55 -18.51
N LYS A 246 12.38 12.67 -19.21
CA LYS A 246 12.13 13.98 -18.63
C LYS A 246 10.63 14.14 -18.45
N SER A 247 10.18 14.21 -17.22
CA SER A 247 8.78 14.54 -16.91
C SER A 247 8.49 15.95 -17.43
N GLY A 248 7.59 16.06 -18.41
CA GLY A 248 7.01 17.36 -18.78
C GLY A 248 6.91 17.73 -20.24
N GLU A 249 7.45 16.99 -21.21
CA GLU A 249 7.34 17.37 -22.63
C GLU A 249 6.48 16.40 -23.45
N THR A 250 5.38 16.92 -23.97
CA THR A 250 4.36 16.20 -24.77
C THR A 250 4.72 16.00 -26.25
N ASN A 251 5.98 16.22 -26.69
CA ASN A 251 6.38 16.11 -28.09
C ASN A 251 7.55 15.14 -28.29
N GLN A 252 7.24 13.85 -28.19
CA GLN A 252 8.21 12.74 -28.29
C GLN A 252 8.89 12.63 -29.69
N PHE A 253 8.28 13.14 -30.76
CA PHE A 253 8.79 12.99 -32.13
C PHE A 253 9.87 14.02 -32.51
N LYS A 254 9.87 15.21 -31.95
CA LYS A 254 10.86 16.26 -32.26
C LYS A 254 12.23 16.01 -31.65
N TRP A 255 12.32 15.18 -30.60
CA TRP A 255 13.59 14.85 -29.96
C TRP A 255 14.37 13.77 -30.74
N LEU A 256 13.66 12.77 -31.29
CA LEU A 256 14.26 11.71 -32.15
C LEU A 256 15.01 12.28 -33.33
N LEU A 257 14.57 13.40 -33.90
CA LEU A 257 15.20 14.07 -35.03
C LEU A 257 16.43 14.92 -34.67
N LYS A 258 16.70 15.12 -33.37
CA LYS A 258 17.86 15.91 -32.86
C LYS A 258 19.05 15.05 -32.43
N GLU A 259 18.87 13.75 -32.32
CA GLU A 259 19.98 12.87 -31.91
C GLU A 259 20.89 12.57 -33.09
N PRO A 260 22.21 12.81 -32.99
CA PRO A 260 23.16 12.58 -34.08
C PRO A 260 23.25 11.09 -34.50
N LEU A 261 22.86 10.16 -33.61
CA LEU A 261 22.82 8.72 -33.91
C LEU A 261 21.74 8.33 -34.96
N PHE A 262 20.67 9.11 -35.08
CA PHE A 262 19.61 8.84 -36.06
C PHE A 262 20.03 9.13 -37.51
N TRP A 263 21.06 9.98 -37.74
CA TRP A 263 21.55 10.37 -39.05
C TRP A 263 22.78 9.57 -39.52
N ILE A 264 23.28 8.66 -38.70
CA ILE A 264 24.44 7.83 -39.02
C ILE A 264 24.05 6.51 -39.71
N PHE A 265 22.78 6.12 -39.66
CA PHE A 265 22.20 4.95 -40.32
C PHE A 265 21.16 5.36 -41.37
#